data_e8161adebc4eaf0579a25f5b4c273475
#
_entry.id   e8161adebc4eaf0579a25f5b4c273475
#
_cell.length_a   1.000
_cell.length_b   1.000
_cell.length_c   1.000
_cell.angle_alpha   90.00
_cell.angle_beta   90.00
_cell.angle_gamma   90.00
#
_symmetry.space_group_name_H-M   'P 1'
#
loop_
_entity.id
_entity.type
_entity.pdbx_description
1 polymer ?
#
loop_
_entity_poly.entity_id
_entity_poly.type
_entity_poly.pdbx_seq_one_letter_code
_entity_poly.pdbx_strand_id
1 'polypeptide(L)'
;MKRTSLSIVKIFKTEADNRAILIRLIVGLVFLTEGIQKYLFPDLLGTSRFLTIGFTNPAFWAYFTGTFEILCGTLVILGLVTRLASIPLIIIMVTAFITTKIPILVHKGIWPWAHEYRTDFAMTLLLIYLLIYGSGNWSFDLKISKASK
;
A
#
# COMPACT_ATOMS: atom_id res chain seq x y z
N MET A 1 22.88 -19.61 -15.58
CA MET A 1 21.94 -18.58 -16.05
C MET A 1 20.42 -18.89 -15.92
N LYS A 2 19.97 -20.04 -15.41
CA LYS A 2 18.54 -20.41 -15.26
C LYS A 2 17.84 -19.88 -13.98
N ARG A 3 18.58 -19.51 -12.94
CA ARG A 3 17.97 -19.09 -11.64
C ARG A 3 17.35 -17.67 -11.63
N THR A 4 17.88 -16.75 -12.41
CA THR A 4 17.40 -15.36 -12.45
C THR A 4 16.07 -15.22 -13.19
N SER A 5 15.85 -16.02 -14.22
CA SER A 5 14.59 -16.08 -15.00
C SER A 5 13.39 -16.55 -14.14
N LEU A 6 13.60 -17.54 -13.27
CA LEU A 6 12.56 -18.08 -12.38
C LEU A 6 12.07 -17.07 -11.31
N SER A 7 12.95 -16.19 -10.85
CA SER A 7 12.60 -15.18 -9.85
C SER A 7 11.75 -14.05 -10.43
N ILE A 8 12.06 -13.59 -11.64
CA ILE A 8 11.33 -12.55 -12.36
C ILE A 8 9.91 -13.03 -12.70
N VAL A 9 9.76 -14.27 -13.19
CA VAL A 9 8.44 -14.86 -13.50
C VAL A 9 7.54 -14.96 -12.27
N LYS A 10 8.09 -15.18 -11.09
CA LYS A 10 7.31 -15.22 -9.83
C LYS A 10 6.70 -13.86 -9.46
N ILE A 11 7.35 -12.74 -9.79
CA ILE A 11 6.84 -11.39 -9.51
C ILE A 11 5.56 -11.10 -10.31
N PHE A 12 5.51 -11.55 -11.57
CA PHE A 12 4.35 -11.36 -12.45
C PHE A 12 3.33 -12.52 -12.37
N LYS A 13 3.60 -13.54 -11.54
CA LYS A 13 2.66 -14.66 -11.38
C LYS A 13 1.40 -14.14 -10.70
N THR A 14 0.27 -14.22 -11.40
CA THR A 14 -1.04 -13.85 -10.89
C THR A 14 -2.05 -14.96 -11.15
N GLU A 15 -3.01 -15.12 -10.24
CA GLU A 15 -4.15 -16.00 -10.46
C GLU A 15 -5.20 -15.29 -11.29
N ALA A 16 -5.89 -16.02 -12.15
CA ALA A 16 -6.92 -15.46 -13.03
C ALA A 16 -8.22 -15.25 -12.22
N ASP A 17 -8.26 -14.19 -11.40
CA ASP A 17 -9.42 -13.82 -10.60
C ASP A 17 -9.95 -12.45 -11.03
N ASN A 18 -11.24 -12.37 -11.36
CA ASN A 18 -11.91 -11.12 -11.72
C ASN A 18 -12.15 -10.21 -10.51
N ARG A 19 -12.21 -10.76 -9.30
CA ARG A 19 -12.46 -10.01 -8.05
C ARG A 19 -11.28 -9.11 -7.68
N ALA A 20 -10.09 -9.50 -8.07
CA ALA A 20 -8.87 -8.73 -7.78
C ALA A 20 -8.91 -7.29 -8.34
N ILE A 21 -9.69 -7.01 -9.39
CA ILE A 21 -9.83 -5.65 -9.92
C ILE A 21 -10.48 -4.70 -8.90
N LEU A 22 -11.51 -5.14 -8.18
CA LEU A 22 -12.16 -4.32 -7.16
C LEU A 22 -11.19 -4.05 -6.00
N ILE A 23 -10.45 -5.06 -5.58
CA ILE A 23 -9.45 -4.93 -4.53
C ILE A 23 -8.35 -3.93 -4.94
N ARG A 24 -7.84 -4.04 -6.17
CA ARG A 24 -6.85 -3.10 -6.71
C ARG A 24 -7.38 -1.66 -6.77
N LEU A 25 -8.63 -1.47 -7.20
CA LEU A 25 -9.24 -0.14 -7.26
C LEU A 25 -9.37 0.46 -5.86
N ILE A 26 -9.88 -0.29 -4.89
CA ILE A 26 -10.01 0.17 -3.50
C ILE A 26 -8.64 0.55 -2.93
N VAL A 27 -7.68 -0.39 -2.97
CA VAL A 27 -6.34 -0.17 -2.42
C VAL A 27 -5.63 0.96 -3.14
N GLY A 28 -5.60 0.92 -4.46
CA GLY A 28 -4.86 1.88 -5.26
C GLY A 28 -5.41 3.29 -5.16
N LEU A 29 -6.74 3.47 -5.16
CA LEU A 29 -7.36 4.81 -5.03
C LEU A 29 -7.13 5.39 -3.62
N VAL A 30 -7.25 4.58 -2.57
CA VAL A 30 -7.00 5.05 -1.20
C VAL A 30 -5.55 5.52 -1.06
N PHE A 31 -4.56 4.71 -1.44
CA PHE A 31 -3.16 5.12 -1.33
C PHE A 31 -2.79 6.27 -2.26
N LEU A 32 -3.33 6.28 -3.48
CA LEU A 32 -3.10 7.39 -4.42
C LEU A 32 -3.60 8.72 -3.83
N THR A 33 -4.81 8.74 -3.29
CA THR A 33 -5.39 9.95 -2.69
C THR A 33 -4.67 10.35 -1.40
N GLU A 34 -4.30 9.40 -0.53
CA GLU A 34 -3.51 9.65 0.67
C GLU A 34 -2.14 10.27 0.33
N GLY A 35 -1.46 9.72 -0.68
CA GLY A 35 -0.19 10.27 -1.14
C GLY A 35 -0.32 11.69 -1.70
N ILE A 36 -1.30 11.94 -2.56
CA ILE A 36 -1.56 13.28 -3.14
C ILE A 36 -1.89 14.29 -2.04
N GLN A 37 -2.71 13.93 -1.05
CA GLN A 37 -3.09 14.82 0.04
C GLN A 37 -1.90 15.26 0.90
N LYS A 38 -0.85 14.45 1.04
CA LYS A 38 0.38 14.84 1.76
C LYS A 38 1.12 15.99 1.09
N TYR A 39 0.98 16.13 -0.22
CA TYR A 39 1.54 17.26 -0.98
C TYR A 39 0.62 18.48 -0.99
N LEU A 40 -0.69 18.26 -1.12
CA LEU A 40 -1.66 19.35 -1.21
C LEU A 40 -1.96 19.99 0.16
N PHE A 41 -1.92 19.19 1.22
CA PHE A 41 -2.27 19.61 2.58
C PHE A 41 -1.13 19.29 3.57
N PRO A 42 0.06 19.88 3.40
CA PRO A 42 1.23 19.57 4.26
C PRO A 42 0.97 19.85 5.73
N ASP A 43 0.16 20.88 6.04
CA ASP A 43 -0.16 21.30 7.41
C ASP A 43 -1.19 20.40 8.12
N LEU A 44 -1.90 19.55 7.38
CA LEU A 44 -2.91 18.64 7.95
C LEU A 44 -2.47 17.18 7.89
N LEU A 45 -2.06 16.73 6.73
CA LEU A 45 -1.84 15.31 6.43
C LEU A 45 -0.37 14.98 6.09
N GLY A 46 0.44 16.01 5.82
CA GLY A 46 1.85 15.90 5.48
C GLY A 46 2.77 16.16 6.69
N THR A 47 3.60 17.17 6.57
CA THR A 47 4.69 17.49 7.50
C THR A 47 4.23 17.61 8.96
N SER A 48 3.12 18.31 9.22
CA SER A 48 2.61 18.50 10.57
C SER A 48 2.20 17.19 11.25
N ARG A 49 1.62 16.26 10.50
CA ARG A 49 1.27 14.94 11.04
C ARG A 49 2.51 14.15 11.44
N PHE A 50 3.55 14.14 10.59
CA PHE A 50 4.81 13.46 10.90
C PHE A 50 5.57 14.10 12.07
N LEU A 51 5.47 15.42 12.24
CA LEU A 51 5.97 16.12 13.41
C LEU A 51 5.25 15.67 14.69
N THR A 52 3.92 15.63 14.65
CA THR A 52 3.08 15.23 15.81
C THR A 52 3.35 13.80 16.28
N ILE A 53 3.65 12.88 15.38
CA ILE A 53 4.00 11.49 15.72
C ILE A 53 5.48 11.29 16.05
N GLY A 54 6.30 12.36 16.07
CA GLY A 54 7.67 12.37 16.61
C GLY A 54 8.77 12.00 15.64
N PHE A 55 8.58 12.15 14.33
CA PHE A 55 9.66 11.95 13.37
C PHE A 55 10.65 13.10 13.37
N THR A 56 11.96 12.78 13.39
CA THR A 56 13.05 13.77 13.46
C THR A 56 13.19 14.65 12.21
N ASN A 57 12.75 14.17 11.05
CA ASN A 57 12.71 14.95 9.80
C ASN A 57 11.32 14.80 9.15
N PRO A 58 10.30 15.48 9.69
CA PRO A 58 8.91 15.26 9.31
C PRO A 58 8.63 15.55 7.83
N ALA A 59 9.24 16.58 7.26
CA ALA A 59 9.05 16.93 5.85
C ALA A 59 9.58 15.83 4.92
N PHE A 60 10.79 15.33 5.18
CA PHE A 60 11.36 14.24 4.41
C PHE A 60 10.45 13.00 4.43
N TRP A 61 10.04 12.56 5.63
CA TRP A 61 9.24 11.35 5.78
C TRP A 61 7.83 11.49 5.20
N ALA A 62 7.22 12.68 5.28
CA ALA A 62 5.92 12.96 4.68
C ALA A 62 5.97 12.82 3.16
N TYR A 63 6.93 13.48 2.50
CA TYR A 63 7.07 13.43 1.05
C TYR A 63 7.57 12.08 0.55
N PHE A 64 8.49 11.44 1.27
CA PHE A 64 8.96 10.10 0.97
C PHE A 64 7.79 9.10 0.97
N THR A 65 7.01 9.08 2.05
CA THR A 65 5.82 8.23 2.17
C THR A 65 4.80 8.54 1.08
N GLY A 66 4.47 9.83 0.88
CA GLY A 66 3.53 10.28 -0.15
C GLY A 66 3.95 9.87 -1.57
N THR A 67 5.25 9.94 -1.89
CA THR A 67 5.77 9.47 -3.19
C THR A 67 5.53 7.97 -3.38
N PHE A 68 5.83 7.15 -2.37
CA PHE A 68 5.60 5.70 -2.45
C PHE A 68 4.11 5.36 -2.53
N GLU A 69 3.25 6.08 -1.82
CA GLU A 69 1.80 5.90 -1.89
C GLU A 69 1.26 6.22 -3.29
N ILE A 70 1.68 7.32 -3.91
CA ILE A 70 1.29 7.69 -5.28
C ILE A 70 1.80 6.64 -6.27
N LEU A 71 3.09 6.33 -6.22
CA LEU A 71 3.72 5.41 -7.17
C LEU A 71 3.12 4.01 -7.05
N CYS A 72 3.14 3.43 -5.85
CA CYS A 72 2.66 2.08 -5.63
C CYS A 72 1.14 1.97 -5.78
N GLY A 73 0.37 2.99 -5.33
CA GLY A 73 -1.08 3.07 -5.56
C GLY A 73 -1.43 3.03 -7.05
N THR A 74 -0.72 3.81 -7.86
CA THR A 74 -0.88 3.80 -9.33
C THR A 74 -0.52 2.44 -9.92
N LEU A 75 0.59 1.84 -9.52
CA LEU A 75 1.01 0.50 -9.99
C LEU A 75 -0.02 -0.58 -9.63
N VAL A 76 -0.61 -0.50 -8.45
CA VAL A 76 -1.68 -1.41 -8.01
C VAL A 76 -2.94 -1.22 -8.86
N ILE A 77 -3.38 0.01 -9.16
CA ILE A 77 -4.52 0.28 -10.04
C ILE A 77 -4.30 -0.35 -11.41
N LEU A 78 -3.14 -0.13 -12.01
CA LEU A 78 -2.78 -0.67 -13.31
C LEU A 78 -2.59 -2.19 -13.29
N GLY A 79 -2.38 -2.78 -12.12
CA GLY A 79 -2.03 -4.20 -11.98
C GLY A 79 -0.66 -4.50 -12.59
N LEU A 80 0.30 -3.61 -12.38
CA LEU A 80 1.68 -3.73 -12.83
C LEU A 80 2.60 -3.94 -11.63
N VAL A 81 3.37 -5.00 -11.64
CA VAL A 81 4.25 -5.45 -10.52
C VAL A 81 3.53 -5.41 -9.17
N THR A 82 2.26 -5.79 -9.15
CA THR A 82 1.33 -5.61 -8.02
C THR A 82 1.86 -6.17 -6.73
N ARG A 83 2.46 -7.36 -6.74
CA ARG A 83 3.07 -7.98 -5.55
C ARG A 83 4.20 -7.13 -4.98
N LEU A 84 5.07 -6.61 -5.85
CA LEU A 84 6.19 -5.76 -5.43
C LEU A 84 5.70 -4.41 -4.90
N ALA A 85 4.71 -3.80 -5.56
CA ALA A 85 4.11 -2.55 -5.14
C ALA A 85 3.38 -2.65 -3.80
N SER A 86 2.84 -3.82 -3.47
CA SER A 86 2.17 -4.06 -2.18
C SER A 86 3.14 -4.05 -0.99
N ILE A 87 4.43 -4.38 -1.18
CA ILE A 87 5.40 -4.46 -0.08
C ILE A 87 5.64 -3.10 0.59
N PRO A 88 6.01 -2.02 -0.15
CA PRO A 88 6.17 -0.70 0.47
C PRO A 88 4.88 -0.21 1.15
N LEU A 89 3.72 -0.45 0.55
CA LEU A 89 2.43 -0.07 1.14
C LEU A 89 2.14 -0.80 2.44
N ILE A 90 2.48 -2.09 2.54
CA ILE A 90 2.39 -2.86 3.80
C ILE A 90 3.34 -2.28 4.85
N ILE A 91 4.57 -1.92 4.48
CA ILE A 91 5.53 -1.30 5.39
C ILE A 91 4.97 0.02 5.94
N ILE A 92 4.37 0.85 5.07
CA ILE A 92 3.71 2.10 5.48
C ILE A 92 2.58 1.80 6.47
N MET A 93 1.72 0.81 6.20
CA MET A 93 0.63 0.41 7.10
C MET A 93 1.13 -0.07 8.46
N VAL A 94 2.19 -0.90 8.48
CA VAL A 94 2.80 -1.38 9.74
C VAL A 94 3.40 -0.20 10.52
N THR A 95 4.09 0.71 9.84
CA THR A 95 4.64 1.91 10.48
C THR A 95 3.52 2.78 11.07
N ALA A 96 2.46 3.02 10.31
CA ALA A 96 1.29 3.77 10.79
C ALA A 96 0.63 3.09 12.00
N PHE A 97 0.51 1.77 11.99
CA PHE A 97 -0.01 1.02 13.13
C PHE A 97 0.83 1.25 14.39
N ILE A 98 2.13 1.11 14.29
CA ILE A 98 3.05 1.26 15.44
C ILE A 98 3.04 2.71 15.95
N THR A 99 3.13 3.69 15.05
CA THR A 99 3.34 5.10 15.43
C THR A 99 2.06 5.84 15.81
N THR A 100 0.90 5.39 15.30
CA THR A 100 -0.38 6.10 15.53
C THR A 100 -1.40 5.25 16.27
N LYS A 101 -1.55 3.97 15.94
CA LYS A 101 -2.64 3.15 16.49
C LYS A 101 -2.30 2.55 17.86
N ILE A 102 -1.07 2.10 18.08
CA ILE A 102 -0.63 1.63 19.41
C ILE A 102 -0.77 2.73 20.47
N PRO A 103 -0.32 3.97 20.26
CA PRO A 103 -0.57 5.05 21.23
C PRO A 103 -2.05 5.29 21.53
N ILE A 104 -2.94 5.21 20.53
CA ILE A 104 -4.38 5.33 20.76
C ILE A 104 -4.88 4.19 21.66
N LEU A 105 -4.45 2.95 21.42
CA LEU A 105 -4.85 1.81 22.24
C LEU A 105 -4.43 1.99 23.70
N VAL A 106 -3.19 2.45 23.93
CA VAL A 106 -2.62 2.63 25.28
C VAL A 106 -3.28 3.79 26.03
N HIS A 107 -3.52 4.92 25.35
CA HIS A 107 -3.99 6.14 26.02
C HIS A 107 -5.51 6.33 26.02
N LYS A 108 -6.21 5.78 25.01
CA LYS A 108 -7.66 6.00 24.83
C LYS A 108 -8.51 4.73 25.00
N GLY A 109 -7.85 3.56 25.07
CA GLY A 109 -8.52 2.28 25.23
C GLY A 109 -8.99 1.65 23.92
N ILE A 110 -9.64 0.46 24.03
CA ILE A 110 -9.93 -0.42 22.89
C ILE A 110 -10.97 0.13 21.93
N TRP A 111 -12.01 0.80 22.40
CA TRP A 111 -13.10 1.27 21.55
C TRP A 111 -12.68 2.40 20.60
N PRO A 112 -12.02 3.49 21.06
CA PRO A 112 -11.45 4.50 20.16
C PRO A 112 -10.40 3.90 19.21
N TRP A 113 -9.56 2.99 19.70
CA TRP A 113 -8.60 2.29 18.86
C TRP A 113 -9.26 1.50 17.72
N ALA A 114 -10.26 0.67 18.03
CA ALA A 114 -10.96 -0.14 17.04
C ALA A 114 -11.66 0.74 15.98
N HIS A 115 -12.24 1.88 16.40
CA HIS A 115 -12.84 2.85 15.49
C HIS A 115 -11.81 3.44 14.52
N GLU A 116 -10.66 3.87 15.03
CA GLU A 116 -9.59 4.49 14.24
C GLU A 116 -8.80 3.48 13.38
N TYR A 117 -8.74 2.21 13.79
CA TYR A 117 -7.97 1.18 13.11
C TYR A 117 -8.73 0.46 11.99
N ARG A 118 -10.05 0.53 11.94
CA ARG A 118 -10.89 -0.25 11.03
C ARG A 118 -10.49 -0.14 9.56
N THR A 119 -10.19 1.07 9.08
CA THR A 119 -9.77 1.31 7.68
C THR A 119 -8.38 0.74 7.43
N ASP A 120 -7.44 1.01 8.32
CA ASP A 120 -6.06 0.52 8.21
C ASP A 120 -6.04 -1.02 8.24
N PHE A 121 -6.86 -1.65 9.07
CA PHE A 121 -7.02 -3.09 9.14
C PHE A 121 -7.51 -3.65 7.80
N ALA A 122 -8.59 -3.09 7.25
CA ALA A 122 -9.14 -3.52 5.97
C ALA A 122 -8.10 -3.37 4.84
N MET A 123 -7.40 -2.22 4.77
CA MET A 123 -6.37 -1.96 3.77
C MET A 123 -5.20 -2.93 3.89
N THR A 124 -4.78 -3.25 5.11
CA THR A 124 -3.70 -4.22 5.35
C THR A 124 -4.08 -5.61 4.85
N LEU A 125 -5.30 -6.08 5.13
CA LEU A 125 -5.79 -7.38 4.63
C LEU A 125 -5.86 -7.42 3.10
N LEU A 126 -6.37 -6.36 2.47
CA LEU A 126 -6.44 -6.26 1.01
C LEU A 126 -5.05 -6.24 0.36
N LEU A 127 -4.07 -5.56 0.97
CA LEU A 127 -2.67 -5.59 0.52
C LEU A 127 -2.04 -6.97 0.65
N ILE A 128 -2.29 -7.68 1.75
CA ILE A 128 -1.84 -9.06 1.94
C ILE A 128 -2.45 -9.97 0.86
N TYR A 129 -3.74 -9.80 0.57
CA TYR A 129 -4.38 -10.52 -0.55
C TYR A 129 -3.65 -10.28 -1.87
N LEU A 130 -3.37 -9.01 -2.23
CA LEU A 130 -2.66 -8.68 -3.47
C LEU A 130 -1.23 -9.24 -3.49
N LEU A 131 -0.56 -9.27 -2.36
CA LEU A 131 0.78 -9.83 -2.22
C LEU A 131 0.79 -11.34 -2.48
N ILE A 132 -0.22 -12.07 -1.99
CA ILE A 132 -0.32 -13.54 -2.09
C ILE A 132 -0.84 -13.96 -3.48
N TYR A 133 -1.96 -13.40 -3.93
CA TYR A 133 -2.68 -13.83 -5.13
C TYR A 133 -2.29 -13.05 -6.39
N GLY A 134 -1.73 -11.84 -6.22
CA GLY A 134 -1.34 -10.97 -7.33
C GLY A 134 -2.49 -10.11 -7.86
N SER A 135 -2.32 -9.61 -9.08
CA SER A 135 -3.18 -8.60 -9.69
C SER A 135 -4.50 -9.11 -10.30
N GLY A 136 -4.63 -10.42 -10.51
CA GLY A 136 -5.80 -11.01 -11.14
C GLY A 136 -5.94 -10.69 -12.63
N ASN A 137 -7.16 -10.88 -13.15
CA ASN A 137 -7.52 -10.55 -14.54
C ASN A 137 -7.54 -9.03 -14.76
N TRP A 138 -7.50 -8.61 -16.01
CA TRP A 138 -7.49 -7.19 -16.41
C TRP A 138 -6.29 -6.42 -15.83
N SER A 139 -5.10 -7.06 -15.83
CA SER A 139 -3.86 -6.49 -15.32
C SER A 139 -2.74 -6.56 -16.35
N PHE A 140 -1.77 -5.65 -16.21
CA PHE A 140 -0.55 -5.72 -17.00
C PHE A 140 0.30 -6.93 -16.64
N ASP A 141 0.33 -7.33 -15.36
CA ASP A 141 1.04 -8.53 -14.89
C ASP A 141 0.60 -9.79 -15.64
N LEU A 142 -0.73 -9.94 -15.85
CA LEU A 142 -1.27 -11.10 -16.58
C LEU A 142 -0.87 -11.07 -18.06
N LYS A 143 -0.87 -9.88 -18.69
CA LYS A 143 -0.44 -9.74 -20.10
C LYS A 143 1.04 -10.13 -20.26
N ILE A 144 1.90 -9.64 -19.36
CA ILE A 144 3.34 -9.94 -19.36
C ILE A 144 3.56 -11.44 -19.09
N SER A 145 2.85 -12.00 -18.11
CA SER A 145 2.97 -13.43 -17.76
C SER A 145 2.53 -14.36 -18.92
N LYS A 146 1.55 -13.95 -19.73
CA LYS A 146 1.12 -14.70 -20.91
C LYS A 146 2.10 -14.57 -22.09
N ALA A 147 2.74 -13.42 -22.26
CA ALA A 147 3.71 -13.17 -23.31
C ALA A 147 5.07 -13.88 -23.04
N SER A 148 5.32 -14.29 -21.80
CA SER A 148 6.56 -14.98 -21.38
C SER A 148 6.45 -16.50 -21.39
N LYS A 149 5.32 -17.07 -21.83
CA LYS A 149 5.10 -18.52 -22.01
C LYS A 149 5.19 -18.89 -23.49
#